data_56a47a8cb7f1f0231afd289f6d746c33
#
_entry.id   56a47a8cb7f1f0231afd289f6d746c33
#
_cell.length_a   1.000
_cell.length_b   1.000
_cell.length_c   1.000
_cell.angle_alpha   90.00
_cell.angle_beta   90.00
_cell.angle_gamma   90.00
#
_symmetry.space_group_name_H-M   'P 1'
#
loop_
_entity.id
_entity.type
_entity.pdbx_description
1 polymer ?
#
loop_
_entity_poly.entity_id
_entity_poly.type
_entity_poly.pdbx_seq_one_letter_code
_entity_poly.pdbx_strand_id
1 'polypeptide(L)'
;MKTIHYLSIIILSFSSQILLAQNDTLVGVLRDISDKIIKRYPVTLGSQNPITVKTNKHGVFTIPGANLNDTLFVTIKKTRNVVKVPVNGYNYITITLENSTFNAERSFEPDEALKEIMERERNKIVSSSVMNKEEIQKTGCRDLYCLLRRMSGITFADGSVRIRASVSLNSPSDPLVVVDGIPMDLSVLNTIPVED
;
A
#
# COMPACT_ATOMS: atom_id res chain seq x y z
N MET A 1 -11.74 19.76 57.79
CA MET A 1 -12.04 18.68 56.85
C MET A 1 -12.69 19.28 55.57
N LYS A 2 -12.01 20.21 54.85
CA LYS A 2 -12.52 20.80 53.59
C LYS A 2 -11.50 20.84 52.44
N THR A 3 -10.32 20.27 52.61
CA THR A 3 -9.21 20.40 51.62
C THR A 3 -8.96 19.13 50.78
N ILE A 4 -9.72 18.05 50.99
CA ILE A 4 -9.49 16.76 50.28
C ILE A 4 -10.29 16.67 48.96
N HIS A 5 -11.34 17.47 48.78
CA HIS A 5 -12.20 17.35 47.58
C HIS A 5 -11.66 18.07 46.33
N TYR A 6 -10.67 18.95 46.45
CA TYR A 6 -10.10 19.63 45.27
C TYR A 6 -8.99 18.84 44.57
N LEU A 7 -8.42 17.84 45.24
CA LEU A 7 -7.35 17.01 44.64
C LEU A 7 -7.88 15.93 43.71
N SER A 8 -9.14 15.51 43.87
CA SER A 8 -9.76 14.49 43.01
C SER A 8 -10.27 15.02 41.67
N ILE A 9 -10.43 16.33 41.52
CA ILE A 9 -10.96 16.92 40.26
C ILE A 9 -9.84 17.18 39.25
N ILE A 10 -8.59 17.33 39.70
CA ILE A 10 -7.44 17.62 38.81
C ILE A 10 -6.93 16.36 38.08
N ILE A 11 -7.20 15.16 38.60
CA ILE A 11 -6.72 13.90 38.00
C ILE A 11 -7.59 13.44 36.82
N LEU A 12 -8.81 13.97 36.67
CA LEU A 12 -9.73 13.55 35.60
C LEU A 12 -9.60 14.34 34.29
N SER A 13 -8.73 15.35 34.22
CA SER A 13 -8.55 16.17 33.01
C SER A 13 -7.34 15.81 32.15
N PHE A 14 -6.58 14.78 32.52
CA PHE A 14 -5.52 14.19 31.67
C PHE A 14 -6.02 12.89 31.02
N SER A 15 -7.19 12.91 30.42
CA SER A 15 -7.49 11.94 29.35
C SER A 15 -6.62 12.34 28.16
N SER A 16 -5.41 11.78 28.13
CA SER A 16 -4.53 11.80 26.99
C SER A 16 -5.36 11.33 25.79
N GLN A 17 -5.68 12.27 24.90
CA GLN A 17 -6.09 11.95 23.56
C GLN A 17 -4.91 11.23 22.93
N ILE A 18 -4.92 9.89 23.01
CA ILE A 18 -4.12 9.06 22.14
C ILE A 18 -4.69 9.38 20.74
N LEU A 19 -4.11 10.38 20.07
CA LEU A 19 -4.26 10.53 18.65
C LEU A 19 -3.69 9.24 18.09
N LEU A 20 -4.57 8.28 17.79
CA LEU A 20 -4.26 7.21 16.87
C LEU A 20 -3.84 7.92 15.59
N ALA A 21 -2.54 7.95 15.35
CA ALA A 21 -2.02 8.33 14.05
C ALA A 21 -2.59 7.29 13.07
N GLN A 22 -3.75 7.59 12.50
CA GLN A 22 -4.25 6.85 11.36
C GLN A 22 -3.16 7.01 10.31
N ASN A 23 -2.54 5.90 9.94
CA ASN A 23 -1.64 5.84 8.80
C ASN A 23 -2.50 6.04 7.55
N ASP A 24 -2.85 7.29 7.30
CA ASP A 24 -3.66 7.67 6.16
C ASP A 24 -2.85 7.41 4.89
N THR A 25 -3.50 6.81 3.92
CA THR A 25 -2.91 6.58 2.61
C THR A 25 -3.52 7.57 1.64
N LEU A 26 -2.68 8.40 1.02
CA LEU A 26 -3.09 9.27 -0.06
C LEU A 26 -2.91 8.54 -1.39
N VAL A 27 -3.99 8.46 -2.15
CA VAL A 27 -4.00 7.91 -3.50
C VAL A 27 -4.38 9.01 -4.48
N GLY A 28 -3.64 9.13 -5.58
CA GLY A 28 -3.96 10.15 -6.57
C GLY A 28 -3.75 9.69 -8.00
N VAL A 29 -4.40 10.41 -8.92
CA VAL A 29 -4.26 10.24 -10.37
C VAL A 29 -3.73 11.52 -10.97
N LEU A 30 -2.78 11.41 -11.90
CA LEU A 30 -2.23 12.53 -12.63
C LEU A 30 -2.57 12.42 -14.12
N ARG A 31 -3.29 13.43 -14.65
CA ARG A 31 -3.74 13.52 -16.03
C ARG A 31 -3.34 14.87 -16.64
N ASP A 32 -3.32 14.96 -17.96
CA ASP A 32 -3.27 16.23 -18.67
C ASP A 32 -4.68 16.73 -19.03
N ILE A 33 -4.76 17.94 -19.58
CA ILE A 33 -6.02 18.58 -20.00
C ILE A 33 -6.80 17.76 -21.06
N SER A 34 -6.12 16.87 -21.78
CA SER A 34 -6.74 15.97 -22.76
C SER A 34 -7.13 14.62 -22.14
N ASP A 35 -7.22 14.55 -20.81
CA ASP A 35 -7.49 13.34 -20.01
C ASP A 35 -6.44 12.23 -20.22
N LYS A 36 -5.30 12.57 -20.80
CA LYS A 36 -4.21 11.62 -21.00
C LYS A 36 -3.43 11.40 -19.72
N ILE A 37 -3.26 10.14 -19.37
CA ILE A 37 -2.55 9.69 -18.18
C ILE A 37 -1.08 10.07 -18.22
N ILE A 38 -0.57 10.68 -17.15
CA ILE A 38 0.84 11.05 -16.99
C ILE A 38 1.56 9.98 -16.16
N LYS A 39 2.39 9.18 -16.84
CA LYS A 39 3.07 8.00 -16.28
C LYS A 39 4.47 8.34 -15.78
N ARG A 40 4.95 7.60 -14.77
CA ARG A 40 6.32 7.67 -14.22
C ARG A 40 6.72 9.11 -13.86
N TYR A 41 5.78 9.87 -13.38
CA TYR A 41 5.96 11.27 -13.04
C TYR A 41 6.19 11.44 -11.54
N PRO A 42 7.20 12.20 -11.11
CA PRO A 42 7.45 12.43 -9.69
C PRO A 42 6.37 13.36 -9.10
N VAL A 43 5.84 12.94 -7.96
CA VAL A 43 4.93 13.69 -7.11
C VAL A 43 5.53 13.70 -5.72
N THR A 44 5.64 14.85 -5.09
CA THR A 44 6.25 15.02 -3.77
C THR A 44 5.20 15.53 -2.80
N LEU A 45 5.04 14.90 -1.66
CA LEU A 45 4.20 15.36 -0.55
C LEU A 45 5.06 15.96 0.54
N GLY A 46 4.65 17.11 1.04
CA GLY A 46 5.30 17.82 2.17
C GLY A 46 6.53 18.62 1.76
N SER A 47 6.88 19.59 2.60
CA SER A 47 8.03 20.47 2.40
C SER A 47 9.16 20.24 3.41
N GLN A 48 8.83 19.84 4.64
CA GLN A 48 9.85 19.61 5.70
C GLN A 48 10.42 18.19 5.64
N ASN A 49 9.57 17.19 5.49
CA ASN A 49 9.94 15.79 5.28
C ASN A 49 9.33 15.28 3.97
N PRO A 50 9.92 15.62 2.82
CA PRO A 50 9.30 15.34 1.52
C PRO A 50 9.31 13.84 1.20
N ILE A 51 8.12 13.31 0.91
CA ILE A 51 7.94 11.94 0.39
C ILE A 51 7.73 12.05 -1.10
N THR A 52 8.65 11.52 -1.90
CA THR A 52 8.53 11.53 -3.37
C THR A 52 8.21 10.14 -3.89
N VAL A 53 7.12 10.04 -4.64
CA VAL A 53 6.70 8.82 -5.34
C VAL A 53 6.58 9.10 -6.83
N LYS A 54 6.48 8.05 -7.66
CA LYS A 54 6.23 8.18 -9.09
C LYS A 54 4.88 7.57 -9.45
N THR A 55 4.18 8.23 -10.37
CA THR A 55 2.95 7.64 -10.94
C THR A 55 3.27 6.33 -11.68
N ASN A 56 2.39 5.36 -11.56
CA ASN A 56 2.48 4.07 -12.26
C ASN A 56 2.07 4.19 -13.76
N LYS A 57 1.90 3.06 -14.44
CA LYS A 57 1.47 3.01 -15.84
C LYS A 57 0.05 3.54 -16.09
N HIS A 58 -0.77 3.62 -15.04
CA HIS A 58 -2.13 4.16 -15.04
C HIS A 58 -2.20 5.60 -14.52
N GLY A 59 -1.06 6.27 -14.31
CA GLY A 59 -1.00 7.62 -13.76
C GLY A 59 -1.33 7.70 -12.29
N VAL A 60 -1.50 6.58 -11.60
CA VAL A 60 -1.82 6.50 -10.18
C VAL A 60 -0.55 6.58 -9.36
N PHE A 61 -0.57 7.33 -8.27
CA PHE A 61 0.44 7.34 -7.22
C PHE A 61 -0.20 7.03 -5.86
N THR A 62 0.57 6.42 -4.98
CA THR A 62 0.14 6.06 -3.62
C THR A 62 1.22 6.47 -2.64
N ILE A 63 0.84 7.19 -1.59
CA ILE A 63 1.72 7.64 -0.51
C ILE A 63 1.17 7.08 0.81
N PRO A 64 1.71 5.96 1.31
CA PRO A 64 1.33 5.43 2.62
C PRO A 64 1.89 6.31 3.74
N GLY A 65 1.16 6.44 4.84
CA GLY A 65 1.54 7.29 5.96
C GLY A 65 1.54 8.78 5.64
N ALA A 66 0.71 9.19 4.67
CA ALA A 66 0.61 10.57 4.24
C ALA A 66 0.02 11.47 5.35
N ASN A 67 0.62 12.64 5.56
CA ASN A 67 -0.06 13.71 6.26
C ASN A 67 -1.03 14.41 5.29
N LEU A 68 -2.31 14.12 5.43
CA LEU A 68 -3.34 14.65 4.53
C LEU A 68 -3.57 16.17 4.64
N ASN A 69 -2.97 16.83 5.63
CA ASN A 69 -2.98 18.30 5.73
C ASN A 69 -1.82 18.96 4.97
N ASP A 70 -0.96 18.16 4.37
CA ASP A 70 0.18 18.64 3.59
C ASP A 70 -0.20 19.03 2.15
N THR A 71 0.80 19.53 1.42
CA THR A 71 0.68 19.95 0.03
C THR A 71 1.49 19.05 -0.87
N LEU A 72 0.90 18.64 -1.99
CA LEU A 72 1.59 17.97 -3.09
C LEU A 72 2.31 18.98 -3.97
N PHE A 73 3.51 18.63 -4.39
CA PHE A 73 4.33 19.40 -5.32
C PHE A 73 4.52 18.59 -6.60
N VAL A 74 4.11 19.17 -7.72
CA VAL A 74 4.22 18.55 -9.05
C VAL A 74 4.93 19.53 -9.97
N THR A 75 6.10 19.15 -10.51
CA THR A 75 6.86 20.03 -11.40
C THR A 75 6.42 19.84 -12.85
N ILE A 76 5.92 20.86 -13.50
CA ILE A 76 5.56 20.80 -14.93
C ILE A 76 6.81 20.79 -15.78
N LYS A 77 7.10 19.70 -16.51
CA LYS A 77 8.34 19.51 -17.26
C LYS A 77 8.61 20.60 -18.32
N LYS A 78 7.58 21.06 -19.00
CA LYS A 78 7.71 22.06 -20.06
C LYS A 78 8.14 23.43 -19.55
N THR A 79 7.53 23.89 -18.48
CA THR A 79 7.74 25.25 -17.92
C THR A 79 8.68 25.26 -16.72
N ARG A 80 9.03 24.08 -16.16
CA ARG A 80 9.73 23.92 -14.89
C ARG A 80 9.01 24.54 -13.68
N ASN A 81 7.76 24.95 -13.85
CA ASN A 81 6.95 25.49 -12.77
C ASN A 81 6.56 24.37 -11.79
N VAL A 82 6.62 24.67 -10.51
CA VAL A 82 6.14 23.77 -9.45
C VAL A 82 4.71 24.13 -9.10
N VAL A 83 3.81 23.23 -9.36
CA VAL A 83 2.41 23.32 -8.96
C VAL A 83 2.26 22.83 -7.52
N LYS A 84 1.57 23.60 -6.69
CA LYS A 84 1.30 23.29 -5.29
C LYS A 84 -0.18 22.92 -5.15
N VAL A 85 -0.46 21.66 -4.80
CA VAL A 85 -1.82 21.12 -4.68
C VAL A 85 -2.07 20.74 -3.23
N PRO A 86 -2.80 21.52 -2.44
CA PRO A 86 -3.12 21.19 -1.06
C PRO A 86 -4.04 19.96 -1.03
N VAL A 87 -3.74 19.00 -0.14
CA VAL A 87 -4.51 17.74 -0.01
C VAL A 87 -5.81 17.97 0.76
N ASN A 88 -5.79 18.87 1.75
CA ASN A 88 -6.97 19.32 2.53
C ASN A 88 -7.72 18.19 3.27
N GLY A 89 -7.00 17.19 3.77
CA GLY A 89 -7.59 16.11 4.55
C GLY A 89 -8.21 14.96 3.72
N TYR A 90 -8.15 15.02 2.41
CA TYR A 90 -8.76 14.00 1.54
C TYR A 90 -7.80 12.84 1.24
N ASN A 91 -8.35 11.63 1.16
CA ASN A 91 -7.57 10.41 0.85
C ASN A 91 -7.36 10.20 -0.65
N TYR A 92 -8.23 10.75 -1.50
CA TYR A 92 -8.17 10.59 -2.95
C TYR A 92 -8.11 11.94 -3.65
N ILE A 93 -7.27 12.04 -4.68
CA ILE A 93 -7.08 13.28 -5.43
C ILE A 93 -6.83 12.99 -6.91
N THR A 94 -7.62 13.61 -7.79
CA THR A 94 -7.35 13.62 -9.23
C THR A 94 -6.80 14.99 -9.62
N ILE A 95 -5.58 15.00 -10.18
CA ILE A 95 -4.88 16.23 -10.58
C ILE A 95 -4.81 16.27 -12.10
N THR A 96 -5.44 17.27 -12.68
CA THR A 96 -5.36 17.57 -14.11
C THR A 96 -4.39 18.73 -14.30
N LEU A 97 -3.26 18.47 -14.99
CA LEU A 97 -2.25 19.49 -15.27
C LEU A 97 -2.57 20.20 -16.59
N GLU A 98 -2.64 21.50 -16.52
CA GLU A 98 -2.64 22.41 -17.64
C GLU A 98 -1.24 23.00 -17.86
N ASN A 99 -1.04 23.80 -18.92
CA ASN A 99 0.29 24.30 -19.31
C ASN A 99 1.05 25.02 -18.17
N SER A 100 0.36 25.72 -17.28
CA SER A 100 0.92 26.43 -16.13
C SER A 100 0.05 26.40 -14.87
N THR A 101 -1.12 25.80 -14.96
CA THR A 101 -2.11 25.68 -13.89
C THR A 101 -2.49 24.24 -13.63
N PHE A 102 -3.39 24.01 -12.71
CA PHE A 102 -3.93 22.69 -12.43
C PHE A 102 -5.40 22.80 -12.00
N ASN A 103 -6.14 21.73 -12.21
CA ASN A 103 -7.39 21.45 -11.52
C ASN A 103 -7.18 20.25 -10.59
N ALA A 104 -7.80 20.27 -9.41
CA ALA A 104 -7.69 19.17 -8.45
C ALA A 104 -9.05 18.85 -7.85
N GLU A 105 -9.54 17.66 -8.15
CA GLU A 105 -10.73 17.08 -7.57
C GLU A 105 -10.33 16.20 -6.39
N ARG A 106 -11.02 16.31 -5.26
CA ARG A 106 -10.70 15.63 -4.00
C ARG A 106 -11.91 14.89 -3.50
N SER A 107 -11.70 13.70 -2.93
CA SER A 107 -12.76 12.89 -2.36
C SER A 107 -12.27 12.03 -1.21
N PHE A 108 -13.19 11.55 -0.37
CA PHE A 108 -12.91 10.54 0.65
C PHE A 108 -13.02 9.12 0.11
N GLU A 109 -13.64 8.95 -1.07
CA GLU A 109 -13.76 7.67 -1.75
C GLU A 109 -13.19 7.76 -3.16
N PRO A 110 -12.62 6.66 -3.68
CA PRO A 110 -12.13 6.63 -5.06
C PRO A 110 -13.30 6.68 -6.04
N ASP A 111 -13.13 7.37 -7.14
CA ASP A 111 -14.07 7.30 -8.27
C ASP A 111 -14.08 5.88 -8.89
N GLU A 112 -15.09 5.57 -9.71
CA GLU A 112 -15.24 4.23 -10.30
C GLU A 112 -14.04 3.83 -11.17
N ALA A 113 -13.45 4.76 -11.91
CA ALA A 113 -12.28 4.49 -12.75
C ALA A 113 -11.05 4.14 -11.90
N LEU A 114 -10.86 4.85 -10.78
CA LEU A 114 -9.78 4.58 -9.85
C LEU A 114 -10.00 3.26 -9.09
N LYS A 115 -11.25 2.97 -8.68
CA LYS A 115 -11.61 1.67 -8.06
C LYS A 115 -11.24 0.52 -9.00
N GLU A 116 -11.65 0.59 -10.26
CA GLU A 116 -11.34 -0.44 -11.24
C GLU A 116 -9.83 -0.64 -11.43
N ILE A 117 -9.06 0.45 -11.49
CA ILE A 117 -7.59 0.37 -11.58
C ILE A 117 -7.00 -0.29 -10.32
N MET A 118 -7.44 0.11 -9.13
CA MET A 118 -6.97 -0.44 -7.87
C MET A 118 -7.30 -1.93 -7.74
N GLU A 119 -8.49 -2.35 -8.13
CA GLU A 119 -8.90 -3.75 -8.14
C GLU A 119 -8.09 -4.58 -9.15
N ARG A 120 -7.88 -4.08 -10.35
CA ARG A 120 -7.03 -4.75 -11.36
C ARG A 120 -5.58 -4.94 -10.86
N GLU A 121 -5.00 -3.94 -10.22
CA GLU A 121 -3.64 -4.06 -9.66
C GLU A 121 -3.63 -5.02 -8.47
N ARG A 122 -4.64 -4.99 -7.59
CA ARG A 122 -4.82 -5.95 -6.49
C ARG A 122 -4.94 -7.38 -7.02
N ASN A 123 -5.85 -7.61 -7.96
CA ASN A 123 -6.09 -8.92 -8.55
C ASN A 123 -4.84 -9.45 -9.28
N LYS A 124 -4.04 -8.58 -9.88
CA LYS A 124 -2.77 -8.96 -10.49
C LYS A 124 -1.74 -9.42 -9.47
N ILE A 125 -1.66 -8.76 -8.30
CA ILE A 125 -0.80 -9.18 -7.20
C ILE A 125 -1.31 -10.51 -6.65
N VAL A 126 -2.60 -10.62 -6.40
CA VAL A 126 -3.26 -11.82 -5.88
C VAL A 126 -3.14 -12.97 -6.88
N SER A 127 -3.42 -12.77 -8.17
CA SER A 127 -3.35 -13.82 -9.19
C SER A 127 -1.94 -14.36 -9.44
N SER A 128 -0.89 -13.60 -9.09
CA SER A 128 0.50 -14.12 -9.16
C SER A 128 0.93 -14.89 -7.92
N SER A 129 0.14 -14.82 -6.83
CA SER A 129 0.50 -15.34 -5.50
C SER A 129 -0.58 -16.24 -4.89
N VAL A 130 -1.74 -16.37 -5.52
CA VAL A 130 -2.85 -17.19 -5.03
C VAL A 130 -3.21 -18.21 -6.10
N MET A 131 -3.30 -19.46 -5.70
CA MET A 131 -3.88 -20.53 -6.51
C MET A 131 -5.28 -20.82 -6.01
N ASN A 132 -6.25 -20.84 -6.91
CA ASN A 132 -7.60 -21.28 -6.60
C ASN A 132 -7.72 -22.82 -6.67
N LYS A 133 -8.83 -23.36 -6.15
CA LYS A 133 -9.05 -24.81 -6.08
C LYS A 133 -8.92 -25.52 -7.45
N GLU A 134 -9.42 -24.91 -8.51
CA GLU A 134 -9.36 -25.47 -9.86
C GLU A 134 -7.94 -25.48 -10.43
N GLU A 135 -7.17 -24.45 -10.18
CA GLU A 135 -5.74 -24.38 -10.54
C GLU A 135 -4.93 -25.42 -9.78
N ILE A 136 -5.19 -25.56 -8.48
CA ILE A 136 -4.57 -26.56 -7.63
C ILE A 136 -4.82 -27.96 -8.17
N GLN A 137 -6.06 -28.33 -8.46
CA GLN A 137 -6.42 -29.62 -9.01
C GLN A 137 -5.73 -29.92 -10.35
N LYS A 138 -5.58 -28.93 -11.23
CA LYS A 138 -4.86 -29.05 -12.49
C LYS A 138 -3.37 -29.33 -12.32
N THR A 139 -2.78 -29.00 -11.19
CA THR A 139 -1.35 -29.23 -10.93
C THR A 139 -1.02 -30.69 -10.68
N GLY A 140 -1.96 -31.50 -10.16
CA GLY A 140 -1.74 -32.85 -9.70
C GLY A 140 -0.84 -32.95 -8.46
N CYS A 141 -0.61 -31.84 -7.75
CA CYS A 141 0.15 -31.82 -6.51
C CYS A 141 -0.69 -32.39 -5.36
N ARG A 142 -0.06 -33.16 -4.49
CA ARG A 142 -0.68 -33.80 -3.32
C ARG A 142 -0.39 -33.08 -2.00
N ASP A 143 0.61 -32.21 -2.00
CA ASP A 143 1.06 -31.44 -0.83
C ASP A 143 1.36 -29.98 -1.20
N LEU A 144 1.39 -29.12 -0.17
CA LEU A 144 1.66 -27.70 -0.34
C LEU A 144 3.08 -27.43 -0.85
N TYR A 145 4.04 -28.27 -0.51
CA TYR A 145 5.42 -28.12 -0.97
C TYR A 145 5.52 -28.23 -2.50
N CYS A 146 4.81 -29.19 -3.07
CA CYS A 146 4.70 -29.34 -4.53
C CYS A 146 4.08 -28.11 -5.19
N LEU A 147 3.01 -27.54 -4.59
CA LEU A 147 2.36 -26.34 -5.11
C LEU A 147 3.29 -25.12 -5.08
N LEU A 148 3.96 -24.90 -3.96
CA LEU A 148 4.86 -23.77 -3.78
C LEU A 148 6.02 -23.80 -4.79
N ARG A 149 6.52 -24.96 -5.16
CA ARG A 149 7.56 -25.10 -6.20
C ARG A 149 7.11 -24.67 -7.59
N ARG A 150 5.82 -24.67 -7.86
CA ARG A 150 5.21 -24.20 -9.12
C ARG A 150 4.90 -22.73 -9.12
N MET A 151 4.87 -22.09 -7.93
CA MET A 151 4.59 -20.66 -7.82
C MET A 151 5.76 -19.82 -8.29
N SER A 152 5.46 -18.80 -9.09
CA SER A 152 6.46 -17.87 -9.59
C SER A 152 7.06 -17.04 -8.45
N GLY A 153 8.38 -17.00 -8.36
CA GLY A 153 9.07 -16.19 -7.35
C GLY A 153 9.38 -16.91 -6.04
N ILE A 154 9.03 -18.19 -5.91
CA ILE A 154 9.45 -19.04 -4.80
C ILE A 154 10.57 -19.97 -5.29
N THR A 155 11.62 -20.09 -4.51
CA THR A 155 12.75 -20.99 -4.76
C THR A 155 13.05 -21.80 -3.50
N PHE A 156 13.47 -23.04 -3.68
CA PHE A 156 13.88 -23.94 -2.61
C PHE A 156 15.37 -24.21 -2.73
N ALA A 157 16.11 -23.93 -1.68
CA ALA A 157 17.54 -24.21 -1.60
C ALA A 157 17.88 -24.67 -0.18
N ASP A 158 18.64 -25.76 -0.06
CA ASP A 158 19.15 -26.28 1.22
C ASP A 158 18.08 -26.48 2.31
N GLY A 159 16.87 -26.91 1.93
CA GLY A 159 15.74 -27.10 2.85
C GLY A 159 15.02 -25.82 3.24
N SER A 160 15.47 -24.66 2.77
CA SER A 160 14.84 -23.37 3.01
C SER A 160 13.96 -22.94 1.84
N VAL A 161 12.90 -22.18 2.13
CA VAL A 161 12.05 -21.51 1.14
C VAL A 161 12.49 -20.07 1.01
N ARG A 162 12.72 -19.60 -0.21
CA ARG A 162 13.08 -18.20 -0.48
C ARG A 162 12.06 -17.56 -1.40
N ILE A 163 11.58 -16.38 -1.00
CA ILE A 163 10.69 -15.55 -1.81
C ILE A 163 11.54 -14.45 -2.47
N ARG A 164 11.44 -14.30 -3.79
CA ARG A 164 12.29 -13.42 -4.61
C ARG A 164 12.41 -11.96 -4.17
N ALA A 165 11.46 -11.46 -3.39
CA ALA A 165 11.43 -10.06 -2.92
C ALA A 165 12.10 -9.83 -1.56
N SER A 166 12.50 -10.88 -0.84
CA SER A 166 12.95 -10.81 0.55
C SER A 166 14.45 -11.04 0.73
N VAL A 167 15.27 -10.70 -0.25
CA VAL A 167 16.73 -10.82 -0.11
C VAL A 167 17.24 -9.63 0.70
N SER A 168 17.28 -9.78 2.01
CA SER A 168 18.11 -8.95 2.88
C SER A 168 19.53 -9.53 2.88
N LEU A 169 20.53 -8.70 2.61
CA LEU A 169 21.93 -9.12 2.58
C LEU A 169 22.46 -9.59 3.95
N ASN A 170 21.74 -9.34 5.03
CA ASN A 170 22.20 -9.59 6.40
C ASN A 170 21.38 -10.63 7.19
N SER A 171 20.37 -11.26 6.60
CA SER A 171 19.62 -12.31 7.31
C SER A 171 18.94 -13.24 6.32
N PRO A 172 19.31 -14.53 6.28
CA PRO A 172 18.47 -15.55 5.67
C PRO A 172 17.26 -15.75 6.59
N SER A 173 16.19 -15.02 6.34
CA SER A 173 14.93 -15.25 7.04
C SER A 173 14.07 -16.16 6.19
N ASP A 174 13.81 -17.36 6.68
CA ASP A 174 12.77 -18.19 6.12
C ASP A 174 11.43 -17.45 6.16
N PRO A 175 10.59 -17.57 5.15
CA PRO A 175 9.28 -16.92 5.14
C PRO A 175 8.43 -17.46 6.27
N LEU A 176 7.62 -16.57 6.87
CA LEU A 176 6.62 -16.97 7.85
C LEU A 176 5.53 -17.78 7.15
N VAL A 177 5.31 -19.01 7.63
CA VAL A 177 4.17 -19.85 7.22
C VAL A 177 3.02 -19.59 8.20
N VAL A 178 1.86 -19.26 7.68
CA VAL A 178 0.64 -19.06 8.48
C VAL A 178 -0.46 -19.94 7.89
N VAL A 179 -1.01 -20.83 8.74
CA VAL A 179 -2.13 -21.71 8.36
C VAL A 179 -3.31 -21.33 9.25
N ASP A 180 -4.42 -20.93 8.64
CA ASP A 180 -5.64 -20.48 9.35
C ASP A 180 -5.39 -19.39 10.40
N GLY A 181 -4.43 -18.49 10.11
CA GLY A 181 -4.05 -17.42 11.02
C GLY A 181 -3.03 -17.79 12.09
N ILE A 182 -2.58 -19.04 12.16
CA ILE A 182 -1.61 -19.55 13.14
C ILE A 182 -0.22 -19.66 12.50
N PRO A 183 0.81 -19.00 13.05
CA PRO A 183 2.18 -19.18 12.60
C PRO A 183 2.67 -20.61 12.83
N MET A 184 3.26 -21.23 11.83
CA MET A 184 3.76 -22.59 11.85
C MET A 184 5.16 -22.70 11.28
N ASP A 185 5.85 -23.80 11.61
CA ASP A 185 7.15 -24.15 11.02
C ASP A 185 7.02 -24.61 9.56
N LEU A 186 8.07 -24.41 8.75
CA LEU A 186 8.11 -24.81 7.34
C LEU A 186 7.84 -26.31 7.13
N SER A 187 8.16 -27.17 8.09
CA SER A 187 7.91 -28.61 8.03
C SER A 187 6.45 -28.97 7.83
N VAL A 188 5.52 -28.09 8.25
CA VAL A 188 4.08 -28.31 8.09
C VAL A 188 3.66 -28.38 6.61
N LEU A 189 4.42 -27.76 5.69
CA LEU A 189 4.10 -27.76 4.26
C LEU A 189 4.03 -29.16 3.62
N ASN A 190 4.73 -30.14 4.21
CA ASN A 190 4.70 -31.52 3.74
C ASN A 190 3.55 -32.34 4.34
N THR A 191 2.89 -31.81 5.35
CA THR A 191 1.86 -32.55 6.12
C THR A 191 0.45 -32.11 5.78
N ILE A 192 0.28 -30.92 5.18
CA ILE A 192 -1.03 -30.42 4.77
C ILE A 192 -1.39 -30.98 3.40
N PRO A 193 -2.43 -31.80 3.28
CA PRO A 193 -2.92 -32.28 2.01
C PRO A 193 -3.57 -31.16 1.22
N VAL A 194 -3.55 -31.28 -0.10
CA VAL A 194 -4.07 -30.26 -1.03
C VAL A 194 -5.55 -30.51 -1.39
N GLU A 195 -6.08 -31.66 -0.97
CA GLU A 195 -7.42 -32.12 -1.40
C GLU A 195 -8.57 -31.68 -0.50
N ASP A 196 -8.31 -30.93 0.58
CA ASP A 196 -9.32 -30.48 1.54
C ASP A 196 -9.82 -29.05 1.28
#